data_043012eecb1b4f9c4ab2eb9841e00e2c
#
_entry.id   043012eecb1b4f9c4ab2eb9841e00e2c
#
_cell.length_a   1.000
_cell.length_b   1.000
_cell.length_c   1.000
_cell.angle_alpha   90.00
_cell.angle_beta   90.00
_cell.angle_gamma   90.00
#
_symmetry.space_group_name_H-M   'P 1'
#
loop_
_entity.id
_entity.type
_entity.pdbx_description
1 polymer ?
#
loop_
_entity_poly.entity_id
_entity_poly.type
_entity_poly.pdbx_seq_one_letter_code
_entity_poly.pdbx_strand_id
1 'polypeptide(L)'
;ETVNTLKLRGSWGQLGNTSSNYNSFWDWYPFYQQQAISSASSNWLINGEKQNTSSLPSIVNATMTWETVETWDFGFDFGAFNNRLTGTFDWYSRTTKDMIGPAPILGSVLGTNAPKTNNCDMRTSGWELEIGWRDQINDFKYGVRFNLSDNRSKILTYPYDGEFSNQSIGGYYNGKYLNEIWGYESVGLASSKVEMDNWLTTNKPNWGSNWGAGDVMYKDLNGDGIVSSGANTLDDHGDLKRIGNATPRYRIGLNLDAAYKGFDFSIFFQGVLKRDWFF
;
A
#
# COMPACT_ATOMS: atom_id res chain seq x y z
N GLU A 1 -4.52 15.10 43.56
CA GLU A 1 -4.15 15.60 42.23
C GLU A 1 -4.72 14.69 41.15
N THR A 2 -5.39 15.27 40.16
CA THR A 2 -6.06 14.49 39.10
C THR A 2 -5.07 14.01 38.02
N VAL A 3 -4.03 14.79 37.75
CA VAL A 3 -2.96 14.46 36.78
C VAL A 3 -1.65 14.33 37.53
N ASN A 4 -0.98 13.18 37.42
CA ASN A 4 0.28 12.88 38.10
C ASN A 4 1.47 13.05 37.19
N THR A 5 1.29 12.73 35.92
CA THR A 5 2.38 12.74 34.92
C THR A 5 1.83 13.23 33.59
N LEU A 6 2.57 14.12 32.96
CA LEU A 6 2.39 14.51 31.57
C LEU A 6 3.77 14.68 30.95
N LYS A 7 4.06 13.91 29.90
CA LYS A 7 5.33 13.96 29.16
C LYS A 7 5.04 14.12 27.69
N LEU A 8 5.62 15.14 27.09
CA LEU A 8 5.60 15.35 25.64
C LEU A 8 6.87 14.78 25.02
N ARG A 9 6.73 14.18 23.86
CA ARG A 9 7.82 13.59 23.09
C ARG A 9 7.77 14.11 21.65
N GLY A 10 8.93 14.36 21.09
CA GLY A 10 9.06 14.69 19.67
C GLY A 10 10.40 14.19 19.17
N SER A 11 10.41 13.55 18.03
CA SER A 11 11.64 13.12 17.38
C SER A 11 11.60 13.34 15.89
N TRP A 12 12.76 13.53 15.32
CA TRP A 12 12.99 13.55 13.90
C TRP A 12 14.30 12.83 13.60
N GLY A 13 14.33 12.08 12.52
CA GLY A 13 15.54 11.39 12.11
C GLY A 13 15.49 10.98 10.65
N GLN A 14 16.68 10.79 10.10
CA GLN A 14 16.89 10.27 8.75
C GLN A 14 17.80 9.06 8.79
N LEU A 15 17.47 8.05 7.99
CA LEU A 15 18.23 6.82 7.81
C LEU A 15 18.42 6.55 6.32
N GLY A 16 19.63 6.15 5.93
CA GLY A 16 19.87 5.58 4.61
C GLY A 16 19.40 4.12 4.55
N ASN A 17 18.70 3.74 3.51
CA ASN A 17 18.26 2.38 3.25
C ASN A 17 18.87 1.89 1.93
N THR A 18 19.65 0.82 2.00
CA THR A 18 20.25 0.17 0.83
C THR A 18 19.62 -1.18 0.49
N SER A 19 18.79 -1.68 1.40
CA SER A 19 18.08 -2.94 1.26
C SER A 19 16.80 -2.73 0.49
N SER A 20 16.88 -2.54 -0.81
CA SER A 20 15.72 -2.75 -1.65
C SER A 20 15.40 -4.24 -1.69
N ASN A 21 14.12 -4.61 -1.77
CA ASN A 21 13.65 -5.98 -2.04
C ASN A 21 14.09 -6.52 -3.42
N TYR A 22 14.97 -5.82 -4.10
CA TYR A 22 15.64 -6.24 -5.30
C TYR A 22 16.90 -6.99 -4.86
N ASN A 23 16.88 -8.26 -5.00
CA ASN A 23 17.78 -9.32 -4.59
C ASN A 23 19.29 -9.13 -4.79
N SER A 24 19.79 -7.92 -4.86
CA SER A 24 21.20 -7.72 -5.11
C SER A 24 21.71 -6.39 -4.57
N PHE A 25 22.60 -6.45 -3.59
CA PHE A 25 23.56 -5.40 -3.23
C PHE A 25 24.20 -4.74 -4.46
N TRP A 26 24.27 -5.45 -5.56
CA TRP A 26 24.86 -5.03 -6.83
C TRP A 26 23.97 -4.11 -7.68
N ASP A 27 22.69 -4.00 -7.41
CA ASP A 27 21.76 -3.22 -8.24
C ASP A 27 21.98 -1.70 -8.11
N TRP A 28 22.59 -1.24 -7.02
CA TRP A 28 22.85 0.18 -6.77
C TRP A 28 24.34 0.56 -6.85
N TYR A 29 25.24 -0.42 -6.99
CA TYR A 29 26.68 -0.14 -7.08
C TYR A 29 27.13 -0.19 -8.55
N PRO A 30 27.58 0.96 -9.12
CA PRO A 30 28.05 1.01 -10.49
C PRO A 30 29.43 0.37 -10.62
N PHE A 31 29.48 -0.96 -10.64
CA PHE A 31 30.72 -1.68 -10.91
C PHE A 31 30.99 -1.77 -12.41
N TYR A 32 32.21 -2.18 -12.73
CA TYR A 32 32.61 -2.49 -14.10
C TYR A 32 31.64 -3.45 -14.73
N GLN A 33 31.06 -3.02 -15.84
CA GLN A 33 30.15 -3.85 -16.59
C GLN A 33 30.91 -4.95 -17.30
N GLN A 34 30.52 -6.18 -17.06
CA GLN A 34 31.04 -7.33 -17.77
C GLN A 34 30.22 -7.55 -19.04
N GLN A 35 30.90 -7.63 -20.16
CA GLN A 35 30.28 -8.05 -21.40
C GLN A 35 30.07 -9.57 -21.38
N ALA A 36 28.80 -9.99 -21.40
CA ALA A 36 28.48 -11.42 -21.44
C ALA A 36 28.77 -11.99 -22.85
N ILE A 37 29.47 -13.08 -22.86
CA ILE A 37 29.70 -13.88 -24.09
C ILE A 37 28.86 -15.15 -23.97
N SER A 38 27.95 -15.36 -24.92
CA SER A 38 27.14 -16.57 -25.02
C SER A 38 27.71 -17.51 -26.06
N SER A 39 28.11 -18.70 -25.64
CA SER A 39 28.70 -19.70 -26.51
C SER A 39 27.66 -20.26 -27.46
N ALA A 40 28.03 -20.40 -28.75
CA ALA A 40 27.22 -21.05 -29.80
C ALA A 40 25.77 -20.57 -29.88
N SER A 41 25.52 -19.26 -29.68
CA SER A 41 24.18 -18.69 -29.59
C SER A 41 23.76 -17.83 -30.79
N SER A 42 24.59 -17.75 -31.85
CA SER A 42 24.23 -17.01 -33.05
C SER A 42 23.05 -17.68 -33.78
N ASN A 43 22.24 -16.87 -34.48
CA ASN A 43 21.18 -17.36 -35.35
C ASN A 43 21.65 -17.70 -36.77
N TRP A 44 22.94 -17.54 -37.03
CA TRP A 44 23.58 -17.88 -38.30
C TRP A 44 24.75 -18.83 -38.08
N LEU A 45 25.10 -19.54 -39.13
CA LEU A 45 26.22 -20.49 -39.17
C LEU A 45 27.36 -19.89 -39.98
N ILE A 46 28.60 -20.04 -39.50
CA ILE A 46 29.82 -19.79 -40.25
C ILE A 46 30.57 -21.12 -40.32
N ASN A 47 30.80 -21.61 -41.52
CA ASN A 47 31.41 -22.92 -41.73
C ASN A 47 30.69 -24.10 -41.03
N GLY A 48 29.36 -24.04 -40.93
CA GLY A 48 28.55 -25.05 -40.29
C GLY A 48 28.47 -24.96 -38.75
N GLU A 49 29.13 -24.01 -38.14
CA GLU A 49 29.13 -23.83 -36.66
C GLU A 49 28.46 -22.53 -36.23
N LYS A 50 27.76 -22.58 -35.09
CA LYS A 50 27.21 -21.39 -34.42
C LYS A 50 28.34 -20.63 -33.77
N GLN A 51 28.35 -19.33 -34.00
CA GLN A 51 29.37 -18.44 -33.43
C GLN A 51 29.00 -18.00 -32.00
N ASN A 52 30.01 -17.67 -31.22
CA ASN A 52 29.80 -16.97 -29.95
C ASN A 52 29.25 -15.57 -30.21
N THR A 53 28.25 -15.18 -29.47
CA THR A 53 27.71 -13.83 -29.53
C THR A 53 28.04 -13.09 -28.26
N SER A 54 28.12 -11.77 -28.38
CA SER A 54 28.33 -10.87 -27.26
C SER A 54 27.14 -9.91 -27.21
N SER A 55 26.55 -9.75 -26.04
CA SER A 55 25.51 -8.75 -25.80
C SER A 55 26.11 -7.44 -25.30
N LEU A 56 25.45 -6.34 -25.64
CA LEU A 56 25.79 -5.06 -25.03
C LEU A 56 25.63 -5.16 -23.50
N PRO A 57 26.55 -4.60 -22.72
CA PRO A 57 26.40 -4.54 -21.27
C PRO A 57 25.20 -3.67 -20.91
N SER A 58 24.59 -3.93 -19.75
CA SER A 58 23.52 -3.09 -19.22
C SER A 58 24.04 -1.68 -18.93
N ILE A 59 23.26 -0.66 -19.21
CA ILE A 59 23.63 0.72 -18.84
C ILE A 59 23.45 0.87 -17.33
N VAL A 60 24.42 1.50 -16.68
CA VAL A 60 24.38 1.84 -15.25
C VAL A 60 24.07 3.31 -15.08
N ASN A 61 23.22 3.61 -14.14
CA ASN A 61 22.95 4.98 -13.73
C ASN A 61 24.04 5.44 -12.72
N ALA A 62 24.89 6.35 -13.15
CA ALA A 62 25.98 6.89 -12.31
C ALA A 62 25.48 7.79 -11.15
N THR A 63 24.20 8.21 -11.18
CA THR A 63 23.59 9.06 -10.15
C THR A 63 22.73 8.29 -9.16
N MET A 64 22.75 6.96 -9.23
CA MET A 64 22.02 6.13 -8.27
C MET A 64 22.54 6.35 -6.84
N THR A 65 21.64 6.51 -5.91
CA THR A 65 21.93 6.70 -4.49
C THR A 65 21.08 5.77 -3.62
N TRP A 66 21.36 5.75 -2.32
CA TRP A 66 20.51 5.02 -1.37
C TRP A 66 19.18 5.76 -1.15
N GLU A 67 18.18 4.98 -0.77
CA GLU A 67 16.89 5.50 -0.33
C GLU A 67 17.05 6.20 1.02
N THR A 68 16.38 7.33 1.20
CA THR A 68 16.37 8.07 2.47
C THR A 68 15.03 7.91 3.16
N VAL A 69 15.06 7.38 4.38
CA VAL A 69 13.88 7.26 5.24
C VAL A 69 13.90 8.39 6.26
N GLU A 70 12.98 9.33 6.11
CA GLU A 70 12.77 10.45 7.03
C GLU A 70 11.54 10.16 7.90
N THR A 71 11.71 10.23 9.21
CA THR A 71 10.64 9.98 10.17
C THR A 71 10.46 11.16 11.11
N TRP A 72 9.22 11.63 11.23
CA TRP A 72 8.73 12.53 12.27
C TRP A 72 7.85 11.74 13.21
N ASP A 73 8.03 11.97 14.50
CA ASP A 73 7.26 11.31 15.54
C ASP A 73 6.93 12.35 16.64
N PHE A 74 5.65 12.39 17.04
CA PHE A 74 5.15 13.24 18.11
C PHE A 74 4.23 12.45 19.00
N GLY A 75 4.49 12.49 20.30
CA GLY A 75 3.69 11.73 21.24
C GLY A 75 3.57 12.40 22.58
N PHE A 76 2.64 11.89 23.39
CA PHE A 76 2.52 12.25 24.78
C PHE A 76 2.15 11.06 25.65
N ASP A 77 2.69 11.06 26.85
CA ASP A 77 2.35 10.11 27.90
C ASP A 77 1.64 10.85 29.03
N PHE A 78 0.60 10.27 29.59
CA PHE A 78 -0.08 10.82 30.73
C PHE A 78 -0.38 9.77 31.81
N GLY A 79 -0.40 10.22 33.04
CA GLY A 79 -0.83 9.44 34.20
C GLY A 79 -1.75 10.26 35.09
N ALA A 80 -2.86 9.67 35.50
CA ALA A 80 -3.87 10.32 36.33
C ALA A 80 -4.37 9.39 37.43
N PHE A 81 -5.02 9.96 38.46
CA PHE A 81 -5.60 9.24 39.59
C PHE A 81 -4.59 8.34 40.31
N ASN A 82 -3.44 8.89 40.67
CA ASN A 82 -2.31 8.16 41.25
C ASN A 82 -1.81 7.04 40.35
N ASN A 83 -1.71 7.32 39.03
CA ASN A 83 -1.30 6.40 37.95
C ASN A 83 -2.21 5.16 37.82
N ARG A 84 -3.45 5.22 38.28
CA ARG A 84 -4.45 4.20 37.97
C ARG A 84 -4.84 4.27 36.50
N LEU A 85 -5.01 5.49 35.97
CA LEU A 85 -5.19 5.73 34.54
C LEU A 85 -3.86 6.14 33.95
N THR A 86 -3.42 5.41 32.92
CA THR A 86 -2.25 5.75 32.12
C THR A 86 -2.62 5.77 30.65
N GLY A 87 -1.97 6.59 29.87
CA GLY A 87 -2.17 6.58 28.42
C GLY A 87 -0.95 7.10 27.68
N THR A 88 -0.81 6.61 26.48
CA THR A 88 0.22 6.99 25.53
C THR A 88 -0.44 7.21 24.17
N PHE A 89 -0.11 8.31 23.54
CA PHE A 89 -0.51 8.61 22.18
C PHE A 89 0.72 9.00 21.38
N ASP A 90 0.86 8.40 20.19
CA ASP A 90 1.91 8.69 19.22
C ASP A 90 1.31 8.92 17.84
N TRP A 91 1.79 9.94 17.17
CA TRP A 91 1.55 10.20 15.77
C TRP A 91 2.88 10.22 15.04
N TYR A 92 2.94 9.55 13.92
CA TYR A 92 4.16 9.49 13.11
C TYR A 92 3.89 9.69 11.62
N SER A 93 4.89 10.22 10.94
CA SER A 93 4.94 10.33 9.49
C SER A 93 6.33 9.91 9.01
N ARG A 94 6.36 8.80 8.29
CA ARG A 94 7.58 8.22 7.72
C ARG A 94 7.53 8.37 6.21
N THR A 95 8.48 9.13 5.65
CA THR A 95 8.62 9.32 4.21
C THR A 95 9.89 8.63 3.73
N THR A 96 9.74 7.69 2.80
CA THR A 96 10.86 7.10 2.07
C THR A 96 11.00 7.86 0.77
N LYS A 97 12.14 8.53 0.59
CA LYS A 97 12.49 9.34 -0.57
C LYS A 97 13.54 8.62 -1.42
N ASP A 98 13.58 8.95 -2.68
CA ASP A 98 14.56 8.43 -3.62
C ASP A 98 14.56 6.89 -3.71
N MET A 99 13.37 6.29 -3.58
CA MET A 99 13.21 4.84 -3.77
C MET A 99 13.54 4.46 -5.21
N ILE A 100 14.19 3.31 -5.36
CA ILE A 100 14.48 2.77 -6.67
C ILE A 100 13.18 2.35 -7.35
N GLY A 101 12.85 3.03 -8.42
CA GLY A 101 11.66 2.79 -9.22
C GLY A 101 11.96 2.19 -10.59
N PRO A 102 10.94 2.07 -11.44
CA PRO A 102 11.10 1.55 -12.79
C PRO A 102 12.00 2.44 -13.62
N ALA A 103 12.70 1.82 -14.55
CA ALA A 103 13.50 2.52 -15.55
C ALA A 103 12.59 3.35 -16.47
N PRO A 104 13.02 4.54 -16.91
CA PRO A 104 12.30 5.30 -17.91
C PRO A 104 12.23 4.50 -19.23
N ILE A 105 11.13 4.62 -19.96
CA ILE A 105 11.04 4.06 -21.30
C ILE A 105 11.89 4.92 -22.25
N LEU A 106 12.94 4.33 -22.76
CA LEU A 106 13.82 4.95 -23.76
C LEU A 106 13.56 4.34 -25.14
N GLY A 107 13.84 5.10 -26.17
CA GLY A 107 13.67 4.63 -27.54
C GLY A 107 14.47 3.35 -27.83
N SER A 108 13.92 2.46 -28.65
CA SER A 108 14.53 1.18 -29.02
C SER A 108 15.90 1.31 -29.71
N VAL A 109 16.25 2.49 -30.21
CA VAL A 109 17.59 2.82 -30.75
C VAL A 109 18.69 2.67 -29.71
N LEU A 110 18.37 2.65 -28.40
CA LEU A 110 19.35 2.43 -27.35
C LEU A 110 19.97 1.04 -27.39
N GLY A 111 19.27 0.03 -27.93
CA GLY A 111 19.74 -1.34 -28.07
C GLY A 111 19.91 -2.10 -26.75
N THR A 112 19.57 -1.52 -25.62
CA THR A 112 19.63 -2.13 -24.28
C THR A 112 18.54 -1.54 -23.37
N ASN A 113 18.32 -2.15 -22.21
CA ASN A 113 17.36 -1.67 -21.24
C ASN A 113 17.87 -0.40 -20.54
N ALA A 114 16.94 0.53 -20.28
CA ALA A 114 17.25 1.70 -19.46
C ALA A 114 17.61 1.28 -18.03
N PRO A 115 18.54 1.97 -17.35
CA PRO A 115 18.89 1.69 -15.97
C PRO A 115 17.76 2.15 -15.04
N LYS A 116 17.62 1.46 -13.90
CA LYS A 116 16.76 1.90 -12.79
C LYS A 116 17.23 3.26 -12.27
N THR A 117 16.33 4.02 -11.69
CA THR A 117 16.61 5.35 -11.13
C THR A 117 15.93 5.53 -9.78
N ASN A 118 16.41 6.47 -8.98
CA ASN A 118 15.77 6.89 -7.74
C ASN A 118 14.67 7.91 -8.06
N ASN A 119 13.46 7.44 -8.33
CA ASN A 119 12.36 8.27 -8.87
C ASN A 119 11.00 8.00 -8.21
N CYS A 120 11.00 7.34 -7.05
CA CYS A 120 9.78 7.05 -6.31
C CYS A 120 9.86 7.55 -4.87
N ASP A 121 8.76 8.12 -4.37
CA ASP A 121 8.62 8.51 -2.97
C ASP A 121 7.33 7.95 -2.39
N MET A 122 7.38 7.51 -1.15
CA MET A 122 6.22 6.98 -0.45
C MET A 122 6.17 7.52 0.99
N ARG A 123 4.96 7.82 1.46
CA ARG A 123 4.73 8.23 2.85
C ARG A 123 3.80 7.28 3.56
N THR A 124 4.20 6.84 4.73
CA THR A 124 3.33 6.14 5.69
C THR A 124 3.09 7.05 6.87
N SER A 125 1.83 7.38 7.13
CA SER A 125 1.43 8.15 8.31
C SER A 125 0.47 7.33 9.14
N GLY A 126 0.61 7.42 10.46
CA GLY A 126 -0.20 6.66 11.38
C GLY A 126 -0.24 7.29 12.76
N TRP A 127 -1.04 6.68 13.61
CA TRP A 127 -1.14 7.03 15.02
C TRP A 127 -1.41 5.77 15.85
N GLU A 128 -0.99 5.81 17.10
CA GLU A 128 -1.14 4.74 18.07
C GLU A 128 -1.65 5.31 19.38
N LEU A 129 -2.61 4.65 20.00
CA LEU A 129 -3.20 5.01 21.28
C LEU A 129 -3.17 3.78 22.18
N GLU A 130 -2.63 3.94 23.37
CA GLU A 130 -2.75 2.99 24.47
C GLU A 130 -3.38 3.67 25.67
N ILE A 131 -4.38 3.02 26.28
CA ILE A 131 -5.01 3.46 27.54
C ILE A 131 -5.05 2.28 28.48
N GLY A 132 -4.53 2.47 29.68
CA GLY A 132 -4.52 1.49 30.74
C GLY A 132 -5.22 1.98 32.00
N TRP A 133 -6.02 1.12 32.59
CA TRP A 133 -6.56 1.32 33.91
C TRP A 133 -6.14 0.16 34.84
N ARG A 134 -5.60 0.47 36.00
CA ARG A 134 -5.27 -0.51 37.05
C ARG A 134 -5.75 -0.03 38.38
N ASP A 135 -6.42 -0.90 39.10
CA ASP A 135 -6.90 -0.57 40.46
C ASP A 135 -6.93 -1.84 41.33
N GLN A 136 -7.15 -1.59 42.64
CA GLN A 136 -7.25 -2.66 43.64
C GLN A 136 -8.39 -2.33 44.59
N ILE A 137 -9.25 -3.31 44.83
CA ILE A 137 -10.33 -3.25 45.82
C ILE A 137 -10.06 -4.42 46.81
N ASN A 138 -9.59 -4.07 48.01
CA ASN A 138 -9.12 -5.02 49.00
C ASN A 138 -8.06 -5.99 48.41
N ASP A 139 -8.32 -7.30 48.43
CA ASP A 139 -7.41 -8.32 47.88
C ASP A 139 -7.59 -8.52 46.37
N PHE A 140 -8.58 -7.90 45.72
CA PHE A 140 -8.86 -8.02 44.31
C PHE A 140 -8.15 -6.93 43.51
N LYS A 141 -7.18 -7.32 42.68
CA LYS A 141 -6.48 -6.45 41.74
C LYS A 141 -7.02 -6.67 40.34
N TYR A 142 -7.21 -5.62 39.57
CA TYR A 142 -7.66 -5.73 38.18
C TYR A 142 -7.00 -4.68 37.31
N GLY A 143 -6.86 -5.03 36.04
CA GLY A 143 -6.32 -4.17 35.02
C GLY A 143 -7.06 -4.32 33.68
N VAL A 144 -7.17 -3.22 32.97
CA VAL A 144 -7.67 -3.16 31.61
C VAL A 144 -6.68 -2.34 30.81
N ARG A 145 -6.20 -2.89 29.68
CA ARG A 145 -5.36 -2.16 28.74
C ARG A 145 -5.98 -2.28 27.36
N PHE A 146 -6.25 -1.14 26.78
CA PHE A 146 -6.78 -1.01 25.43
C PHE A 146 -5.74 -0.33 24.56
N ASN A 147 -5.51 -0.86 23.36
CA ASN A 147 -4.72 -0.22 22.32
C ASN A 147 -5.51 -0.13 21.01
N LEU A 148 -5.25 0.94 20.29
CA LEU A 148 -5.86 1.21 19.00
C LEU A 148 -4.81 1.88 18.11
N SER A 149 -4.62 1.37 16.90
CA SER A 149 -3.69 1.96 15.95
C SER A 149 -4.26 1.99 14.53
N ASP A 150 -3.81 2.96 13.77
CA ASP A 150 -4.16 3.08 12.37
C ASP A 150 -3.02 3.69 11.56
N ASN A 151 -2.81 3.19 10.35
CA ASN A 151 -1.85 3.77 9.42
C ASN A 151 -2.29 3.65 7.96
N ARG A 152 -1.73 4.53 7.14
CA ARG A 152 -1.90 4.50 5.68
C ARG A 152 -0.58 4.82 4.98
N SER A 153 -0.33 4.10 3.91
CA SER A 153 0.79 4.38 3.02
C SER A 153 0.27 4.97 1.71
N LYS A 154 0.87 6.09 1.32
CA LYS A 154 0.52 6.86 0.11
C LYS A 154 1.75 7.04 -0.75
N ILE A 155 1.62 6.79 -2.04
CA ILE A 155 2.63 7.10 -3.05
C ILE A 155 2.61 8.59 -3.28
N LEU A 156 3.76 9.24 -3.10
CA LEU A 156 3.91 10.67 -3.35
C LEU A 156 4.36 10.92 -4.77
N THR A 157 5.39 10.19 -5.19
CA THR A 157 6.00 10.29 -6.51
C THR A 157 6.16 8.89 -7.08
N TYR A 158 5.72 8.70 -8.31
CA TYR A 158 5.95 7.49 -9.09
C TYR A 158 6.12 7.90 -10.55
N PRO A 159 7.17 7.47 -11.23
CA PRO A 159 7.37 7.81 -12.61
C PRO A 159 6.31 7.14 -13.49
N TYR A 160 5.79 7.88 -14.42
CA TYR A 160 4.97 7.35 -15.50
C TYR A 160 5.60 7.74 -16.84
N ASP A 161 5.34 6.94 -17.82
CA ASP A 161 6.04 7.03 -19.09
C ASP A 161 5.45 8.13 -19.99
N GLY A 162 5.84 9.38 -19.73
CA GLY A 162 5.71 10.46 -20.67
C GLY A 162 4.29 10.87 -21.08
N GLU A 163 4.21 11.73 -22.07
CA GLU A 163 2.98 12.38 -22.56
C GLU A 163 1.92 11.42 -23.12
N PHE A 164 2.23 10.17 -23.34
CA PHE A 164 1.34 9.20 -24.02
C PHE A 164 0.92 8.03 -23.13
N SER A 165 1.38 7.93 -21.90
CA SER A 165 0.98 6.85 -20.99
C SER A 165 0.11 7.37 -19.87
N ASN A 166 -1.17 7.12 -19.99
CA ASN A 166 -2.13 7.32 -18.93
C ASN A 166 -1.87 6.30 -17.80
N GLN A 167 -1.78 6.77 -16.56
CA GLN A 167 -1.52 5.90 -15.43
C GLN A 167 -2.67 4.91 -15.24
N SER A 168 -2.37 3.61 -15.35
CA SER A 168 -3.36 2.58 -15.07
C SER A 168 -3.81 2.62 -13.61
N ILE A 169 -5.10 2.54 -13.37
CA ILE A 169 -5.66 2.45 -12.00
C ILE A 169 -5.22 1.19 -11.27
N GLY A 170 -4.90 0.11 -11.98
CA GLY A 170 -4.31 -1.10 -11.41
C GLY A 170 -2.84 -0.95 -11.00
N GLY A 171 -2.09 -0.06 -11.66
CA GLY A 171 -0.68 0.23 -11.39
C GLY A 171 -0.46 1.15 -10.19
N TYR A 172 0.78 1.63 -10.06
CA TYR A 172 1.15 2.67 -9.11
C TYR A 172 1.06 4.04 -9.79
N TYR A 173 0.61 5.05 -9.05
CA TYR A 173 0.50 6.42 -9.50
C TYR A 173 0.59 7.42 -8.35
N ASN A 174 0.85 8.67 -8.67
CA ASN A 174 0.96 9.75 -7.70
C ASN A 174 -0.35 9.95 -6.94
N GLY A 175 -0.29 9.87 -5.63
CA GLY A 175 -1.46 10.03 -4.77
C GLY A 175 -2.19 8.74 -4.42
N LYS A 176 -1.81 7.58 -4.99
CA LYS A 176 -2.40 6.28 -4.67
C LYS A 176 -2.11 5.88 -3.24
N TYR A 177 -3.14 5.44 -2.52
CA TYR A 177 -2.93 4.66 -1.30
C TYR A 177 -2.62 3.21 -1.65
N LEU A 178 -1.68 2.60 -0.94
CA LEU A 178 -1.41 1.18 -1.14
C LEU A 178 -2.68 0.35 -0.86
N ASN A 179 -2.85 -0.70 -1.64
CA ASN A 179 -3.98 -1.64 -1.53
C ASN A 179 -5.38 -1.00 -1.77
N GLU A 180 -5.45 0.09 -2.53
CA GLU A 180 -6.73 0.59 -3.03
C GLU A 180 -7.42 -0.46 -3.90
N ILE A 181 -8.74 -0.59 -3.73
CA ILE A 181 -9.60 -1.45 -4.53
C ILE A 181 -10.47 -0.57 -5.40
N TRP A 182 -10.36 -0.76 -6.70
CA TRP A 182 -11.22 -0.15 -7.71
C TRP A 182 -12.27 -1.14 -8.15
N GLY A 183 -13.48 -0.71 -8.37
CA GLY A 183 -14.58 -1.56 -8.80
C GLY A 183 -15.81 -0.75 -9.17
N TYR A 184 -16.81 -1.43 -9.69
CA TYR A 184 -18.09 -0.84 -10.06
C TYR A 184 -18.97 -0.63 -8.83
N GLU A 185 -19.79 0.43 -8.86
CA GLU A 185 -20.82 0.65 -7.86
C GLU A 185 -22.02 -0.24 -8.17
N SER A 186 -22.47 -1.01 -7.18
CA SER A 186 -23.73 -1.75 -7.29
C SER A 186 -24.87 -1.00 -6.59
N VAL A 187 -26.06 -1.04 -7.17
CA VAL A 187 -27.28 -0.50 -6.58
C VAL A 187 -28.05 -1.58 -5.82
N GLY A 188 -27.79 -2.84 -6.15
CA GLY A 188 -28.45 -4.01 -5.55
C GLY A 188 -28.53 -5.17 -6.52
N LEU A 189 -29.33 -6.16 -6.15
CA LEU A 189 -29.67 -7.29 -7.00
C LEU A 189 -31.06 -7.06 -7.62
N ALA A 190 -31.22 -7.35 -8.89
CA ALA A 190 -32.53 -7.29 -9.55
C ALA A 190 -33.48 -8.33 -8.97
N SER A 191 -34.65 -7.92 -8.54
CA SER A 191 -35.69 -8.83 -8.00
C SER A 191 -36.43 -9.61 -9.08
N SER A 192 -36.40 -9.12 -10.33
CA SER A 192 -37.05 -9.73 -11.47
C SER A 192 -36.33 -9.46 -12.77
N LYS A 193 -36.64 -10.27 -13.79
CA LYS A 193 -36.13 -10.04 -15.15
C LYS A 193 -36.60 -8.68 -15.70
N VAL A 194 -37.83 -8.27 -15.40
CA VAL A 194 -38.39 -6.98 -15.86
C VAL A 194 -37.64 -5.80 -15.23
N GLU A 195 -37.29 -5.88 -13.95
CA GLU A 195 -36.50 -4.86 -13.29
C GLU A 195 -35.10 -4.75 -13.92
N MET A 196 -34.44 -5.88 -14.16
CA MET A 196 -33.15 -5.90 -14.82
C MET A 196 -33.23 -5.32 -16.24
N ASP A 197 -34.21 -5.72 -17.03
CA ASP A 197 -34.35 -5.20 -18.41
C ASP A 197 -34.58 -3.68 -18.43
N ASN A 198 -35.36 -3.16 -17.49
CA ASN A 198 -35.52 -1.70 -17.33
C ASN A 198 -34.21 -1.02 -16.92
N TRP A 199 -33.45 -1.61 -15.99
CA TRP A 199 -32.16 -1.09 -15.56
C TRP A 199 -31.15 -1.02 -16.71
N LEU A 200 -31.10 -2.05 -17.53
CA LEU A 200 -30.19 -2.16 -18.67
C LEU A 200 -30.48 -1.16 -19.81
N THR A 201 -31.60 -0.45 -19.78
CA THR A 201 -31.88 0.60 -20.78
C THR A 201 -30.91 1.79 -20.66
N THR A 202 -30.42 2.05 -19.44
CA THR A 202 -29.54 3.22 -19.13
C THR A 202 -28.24 2.82 -18.44
N ASN A 203 -28.06 1.55 -18.09
CA ASN A 203 -26.89 1.08 -17.35
C ASN A 203 -26.45 -0.29 -17.91
N LYS A 204 -26.14 -0.34 -19.18
CA LYS A 204 -25.80 -1.60 -19.85
C LYS A 204 -24.33 -1.95 -19.71
N PRO A 205 -23.96 -3.04 -19.00
CA PRO A 205 -22.57 -3.49 -18.96
C PRO A 205 -22.05 -3.86 -20.37
N ASN A 206 -20.79 -3.50 -20.66
CA ASN A 206 -20.15 -3.91 -21.91
C ASN A 206 -19.62 -5.35 -21.89
N TRP A 207 -19.90 -6.09 -20.83
CA TRP A 207 -19.58 -7.51 -20.65
C TRP A 207 -20.86 -8.30 -20.29
N GLY A 208 -20.81 -9.60 -20.52
CA GLY A 208 -21.96 -10.48 -20.28
C GLY A 208 -23.09 -10.26 -21.27
N SER A 209 -24.03 -11.20 -21.33
CA SER A 209 -25.16 -11.14 -22.29
C SER A 209 -26.49 -11.58 -21.70
N ASN A 210 -26.50 -12.31 -20.59
CA ASN A 210 -27.69 -12.92 -20.03
C ASN A 210 -27.96 -12.40 -18.60
N TRP A 211 -28.40 -11.14 -18.52
CA TRP A 211 -28.74 -10.51 -17.26
C TRP A 211 -30.20 -10.83 -16.87
N GLY A 212 -30.45 -11.07 -15.58
CA GLY A 212 -31.80 -11.46 -15.11
C GLY A 212 -32.02 -11.21 -13.63
N ALA A 213 -33.05 -11.82 -13.08
CA ALA A 213 -33.32 -11.76 -11.65
C ALA A 213 -32.15 -12.37 -10.85
N GLY A 214 -31.78 -11.71 -9.77
CA GLY A 214 -30.63 -12.10 -8.92
C GLY A 214 -29.28 -11.58 -9.36
N ASP A 215 -29.17 -10.99 -10.54
CA ASP A 215 -27.91 -10.38 -11.00
C ASP A 215 -27.71 -8.97 -10.41
N VAL A 216 -26.46 -8.55 -10.35
CA VAL A 216 -26.07 -7.23 -9.80
C VAL A 216 -26.43 -6.13 -10.78
N MET A 217 -27.11 -5.10 -10.30
CA MET A 217 -27.34 -3.86 -11.03
C MET A 217 -26.17 -2.90 -10.84
N TYR A 218 -25.32 -2.77 -11.84
CA TYR A 218 -24.20 -1.85 -11.86
C TYR A 218 -24.64 -0.46 -12.32
N LYS A 219 -24.03 0.56 -11.74
CA LYS A 219 -24.36 1.95 -12.02
C LYS A 219 -23.43 2.53 -13.10
N ASP A 220 -24.02 3.15 -14.09
CA ASP A 220 -23.32 4.05 -14.99
C ASP A 220 -22.98 5.35 -14.23
N LEU A 221 -21.71 5.63 -14.05
CA LEU A 221 -21.23 6.79 -13.28
C LEU A 221 -20.91 7.99 -14.18
N ASN A 222 -20.54 7.76 -15.44
CA ASN A 222 -20.20 8.81 -16.38
C ASN A 222 -21.42 9.28 -17.22
N GLY A 223 -22.51 8.50 -17.24
CA GLY A 223 -23.79 8.85 -17.87
C GLY A 223 -23.82 8.60 -19.38
N ASP A 224 -22.98 7.73 -19.90
CA ASP A 224 -22.93 7.38 -21.32
C ASP A 224 -23.87 6.23 -21.72
N GLY A 225 -24.56 5.62 -20.75
CA GLY A 225 -25.47 4.50 -20.92
C GLY A 225 -24.80 3.12 -20.96
N ILE A 226 -23.48 3.07 -20.83
CA ILE A 226 -22.69 1.84 -20.90
C ILE A 226 -21.80 1.73 -19.68
N VAL A 227 -22.03 0.71 -18.84
CA VAL A 227 -21.15 0.43 -17.73
C VAL A 227 -19.87 -0.22 -18.25
N SER A 228 -18.74 0.46 -18.07
CA SER A 228 -17.45 0.02 -18.61
C SER A 228 -16.27 0.45 -17.74
N SER A 229 -15.11 -0.17 -17.94
CA SER A 229 -13.85 0.26 -17.30
C SER A 229 -13.15 1.42 -18.02
N GLY A 230 -13.73 1.94 -19.11
CA GLY A 230 -13.04 2.88 -19.98
C GLY A 230 -11.70 2.31 -20.46
N ALA A 231 -10.69 3.17 -20.55
CA ALA A 231 -9.32 2.74 -20.84
C ALA A 231 -8.58 2.16 -19.63
N ASN A 232 -9.24 2.04 -18.48
CA ASN A 232 -8.65 1.57 -17.20
C ASN A 232 -7.49 2.46 -16.71
N THR A 233 -7.59 3.75 -16.93
CA THR A 233 -6.60 4.76 -16.55
C THR A 233 -7.21 5.80 -15.60
N LEU A 234 -6.38 6.67 -15.00
CA LEU A 234 -6.88 7.73 -14.10
C LEU A 234 -7.75 8.74 -14.80
N ASP A 235 -7.45 9.06 -16.07
CA ASP A 235 -8.20 10.05 -16.84
C ASP A 235 -9.43 9.45 -17.52
N ASP A 236 -9.39 8.14 -17.78
CA ASP A 236 -10.51 7.39 -18.35
C ASP A 236 -10.64 6.03 -17.62
N HIS A 237 -11.28 6.08 -16.48
CA HIS A 237 -11.60 4.90 -15.66
C HIS A 237 -13.04 4.40 -15.88
N GLY A 238 -13.77 4.99 -16.82
CA GLY A 238 -15.17 4.65 -17.08
C GLY A 238 -15.99 4.76 -15.79
N ASP A 239 -16.72 3.69 -15.46
CA ASP A 239 -17.56 3.61 -14.26
C ASP A 239 -16.89 3.00 -13.05
N LEU A 240 -15.57 2.77 -13.13
CA LEU A 240 -14.80 2.32 -11.98
C LEU A 240 -14.61 3.48 -11.00
N LYS A 241 -14.71 3.19 -9.72
CA LYS A 241 -14.34 4.09 -8.62
C LYS A 241 -13.58 3.36 -7.53
N ARG A 242 -12.95 4.10 -6.65
CA ARG A 242 -12.36 3.53 -5.44
C ARG A 242 -13.46 3.06 -4.49
N ILE A 243 -13.66 1.76 -4.38
CA ILE A 243 -14.69 1.14 -3.56
C ILE A 243 -14.18 0.67 -2.19
N GLY A 244 -12.87 0.54 -2.03
CA GLY A 244 -12.32 0.07 -0.76
C GLY A 244 -10.80 0.14 -0.68
N ASN A 245 -10.27 -0.42 0.41
CA ASN A 245 -8.85 -0.59 0.63
C ASN A 245 -8.59 -1.86 1.45
N ALA A 246 -7.73 -2.75 0.97
CA ALA A 246 -7.43 -4.02 1.62
C ALA A 246 -6.46 -3.89 2.81
N THR A 247 -5.93 -2.70 3.09
CA THR A 247 -5.09 -2.46 4.26
C THR A 247 -5.93 -2.59 5.54
N PRO A 248 -5.52 -3.42 6.51
CA PRO A 248 -6.20 -3.49 7.80
C PRO A 248 -6.14 -2.13 8.53
N ARG A 249 -7.29 -1.59 8.87
CA ARG A 249 -7.45 -0.29 9.53
C ARG A 249 -8.04 -0.47 10.93
N TYR A 250 -7.66 0.43 11.84
CA TYR A 250 -8.14 0.42 13.22
C TYR A 250 -7.89 -0.95 13.87
N ARG A 251 -6.61 -1.28 14.05
CA ARG A 251 -6.20 -2.48 14.78
C ARG A 251 -6.42 -2.25 16.26
N ILE A 252 -7.16 -3.15 16.90
CA ILE A 252 -7.48 -3.07 18.32
C ILE A 252 -6.85 -4.23 19.09
N GLY A 253 -6.46 -3.96 20.32
CA GLY A 253 -6.10 -4.96 21.31
C GLY A 253 -6.72 -4.60 22.66
N LEU A 254 -7.19 -5.59 23.39
CA LEU A 254 -7.74 -5.45 24.72
C LEU A 254 -7.16 -6.54 25.62
N ASN A 255 -6.42 -6.13 26.64
CA ASN A 255 -5.97 -6.99 27.72
C ASN A 255 -6.80 -6.77 28.97
N LEU A 256 -7.28 -7.84 29.56
CA LEU A 256 -7.94 -7.86 30.86
C LEU A 256 -7.14 -8.74 31.79
N ASP A 257 -6.78 -8.24 32.96
CA ASP A 257 -6.09 -8.99 33.99
C ASP A 257 -6.78 -8.81 35.34
N ALA A 258 -6.79 -9.89 36.10
CA ALA A 258 -7.36 -9.91 37.45
C ALA A 258 -6.57 -10.87 38.34
N ALA A 259 -6.37 -10.50 39.61
CA ALA A 259 -5.73 -11.33 40.61
C ALA A 259 -6.51 -11.31 41.93
N TYR A 260 -6.72 -12.47 42.52
CA TYR A 260 -7.42 -12.60 43.81
C TYR A 260 -6.88 -13.78 44.59
N LYS A 261 -6.34 -13.56 45.79
CA LYS A 261 -5.90 -14.56 46.78
C LYS A 261 -5.06 -15.71 46.17
N GLY A 262 -4.09 -15.37 45.33
CA GLY A 262 -3.19 -16.32 44.70
C GLY A 262 -3.67 -16.92 43.38
N PHE A 263 -4.85 -16.53 42.88
CA PHE A 263 -5.32 -16.84 41.55
C PHE A 263 -5.09 -15.65 40.65
N ASP A 264 -4.48 -15.90 39.47
CA ASP A 264 -4.28 -14.88 38.41
C ASP A 264 -5.07 -15.29 37.18
N PHE A 265 -5.73 -14.31 36.57
CA PHE A 265 -6.47 -14.45 35.32
C PHE A 265 -6.03 -13.41 34.34
N SER A 266 -5.80 -13.78 33.09
CA SER A 266 -5.49 -12.87 31.99
C SER A 266 -6.17 -13.33 30.72
N ILE A 267 -6.75 -12.38 29.98
CA ILE A 267 -7.35 -12.63 28.68
C ILE A 267 -6.98 -11.52 27.71
N PHE A 268 -6.70 -11.89 26.46
CA PHE A 268 -6.33 -10.97 25.40
C PHE A 268 -7.26 -11.12 24.20
N PHE A 269 -7.75 -9.99 23.73
CA PHE A 269 -8.50 -9.89 22.48
C PHE A 269 -7.75 -9.02 21.50
N GLN A 270 -7.78 -9.39 20.23
CA GLN A 270 -7.27 -8.56 19.14
C GLN A 270 -8.24 -8.58 17.95
N GLY A 271 -8.23 -7.50 17.19
CA GLY A 271 -9.12 -7.40 16.05
C GLY A 271 -8.71 -6.29 15.06
N VAL A 272 -9.39 -6.30 13.94
CA VAL A 272 -9.33 -5.26 12.90
C VAL A 272 -10.75 -4.79 12.65
N LEU A 273 -11.01 -3.49 12.84
CA LEU A 273 -12.38 -2.96 12.73
C LEU A 273 -12.79 -2.72 11.28
N LYS A 274 -11.83 -2.43 10.40
CA LYS A 274 -12.11 -2.17 8.99
C LYS A 274 -11.06 -2.79 8.09
N ARG A 275 -11.48 -3.59 7.16
CA ARG A 275 -10.70 -4.09 6.05
C ARG A 275 -11.65 -4.45 4.93
N ASP A 276 -11.39 -3.95 3.74
CA ASP A 276 -12.15 -4.34 2.57
C ASP A 276 -11.47 -5.55 1.92
N TRP A 277 -12.26 -6.49 1.45
CA TRP A 277 -11.77 -7.68 0.78
C TRP A 277 -12.44 -7.79 -0.58
N PHE A 278 -11.67 -8.09 -1.59
CA PHE A 278 -12.14 -8.35 -2.95
C PHE A 278 -11.87 -9.81 -3.28
N PHE A 279 -12.91 -10.52 -3.76
CA PHE A 279 -12.86 -11.93 -4.11
C PHE A 279 -12.50 -12.13 -5.57
#